data_acf370d5e2dc32f0a81044688c53628d
#
_entry.id   acf370d5e2dc32f0a81044688c53628d
#
_cell.length_a   1.000
_cell.length_b   1.000
_cell.length_c   1.000
_cell.angle_alpha   90.00
_cell.angle_beta   90.00
_cell.angle_gamma   90.00
#
_symmetry.space_group_name_H-M   'P 1'
#
loop_
_entity.id
_entity.type
_entity.pdbx_description
1 polymer ?
#
loop_
_entity_poly.entity_id
_entity_poly.type
_entity_poly.pdbx_seq_one_letter_code
_entity_poly.pdbx_strand_id
1 'polypeptide(L)'
;MNELQKVEFDLLCEAVRIFSDLKLTYYLVCGSALGAIKYGGFIPWDDDMDIALPRDDYEIFIKEAGCRLPDGLFLQNHHTEASFPQIFSKLRNSRTTYIEKSISALPINHGVYIDIFPLDEYPADRGAQRRLEFEKQRLFLKLSVVYCSKKTGRAALYQHLNRLFHYDRHVHENVERLERVLTCSNGQRSDILCNHGNWQGSLEYAPREQYGDGAWADFEGL
;
A
#
# COMPACT_ATOMS: atom_id res chain seq x y z
N MET A 1 22.25 8.97 -0.98
CA MET A 1 20.84 9.37 -0.65
C MET A 1 20.68 10.88 -0.68
N ASN A 2 19.57 11.39 -1.25
CA ASN A 2 19.10 12.77 -1.11
C ASN A 2 18.39 12.98 0.24
N GLU A 3 17.89 14.21 0.54
CA GLU A 3 17.25 14.50 1.83
C GLU A 3 15.93 13.74 2.06
N LEU A 4 15.16 13.49 0.99
CA LEU A 4 13.94 12.70 1.06
C LEU A 4 14.28 11.24 1.39
N GLN A 5 15.17 10.64 0.61
CA GLN A 5 15.64 9.26 0.79
C GLN A 5 16.25 9.00 2.18
N LYS A 6 16.87 9.99 2.81
CA LYS A 6 17.36 9.86 4.19
C LYS A 6 16.20 9.66 5.18
N VAL A 7 15.13 10.44 5.02
CA VAL A 7 13.95 10.29 5.90
C VAL A 7 13.23 8.95 5.64
N GLU A 8 13.15 8.53 4.38
CA GLU A 8 12.58 7.22 4.01
C GLU A 8 13.43 6.07 4.56
N PHE A 9 14.75 6.20 4.53
CA PHE A 9 15.66 5.22 5.12
C PHE A 9 15.51 5.12 6.65
N ASP A 10 15.36 6.24 7.35
CA ASP A 10 15.08 6.25 8.79
C ASP A 10 13.75 5.54 9.08
N LEU A 11 12.72 5.76 8.25
CA LEU A 11 11.44 5.04 8.35
C LEU A 11 11.58 3.55 8.05
N LEU A 12 12.39 3.17 7.06
CA LEU A 12 12.72 1.78 6.76
C LEU A 12 13.38 1.10 7.96
N CYS A 13 14.38 1.72 8.57
CA CYS A 13 15.07 1.19 9.76
C CYS A 13 14.08 0.91 10.90
N GLU A 14 13.13 1.82 11.16
CA GLU A 14 12.10 1.62 12.18
C GLU A 14 11.11 0.50 11.81
N ALA A 15 10.71 0.41 10.55
CA ALA A 15 9.85 -0.67 10.08
C ALA A 15 10.55 -2.04 10.25
N VAL A 16 11.81 -2.15 9.80
CA VAL A 16 12.61 -3.38 9.91
C VAL A 16 12.83 -3.77 11.37
N ARG A 17 13.05 -2.81 12.28
CA ARG A 17 13.13 -3.07 13.72
C ARG A 17 11.84 -3.74 14.22
N ILE A 18 10.67 -3.18 13.86
CA ILE A 18 9.36 -3.73 14.27
C ILE A 18 9.13 -5.12 13.64
N PHE A 19 9.45 -5.29 12.35
CA PHE A 19 9.32 -6.58 11.68
C PHE A 19 10.18 -7.65 12.35
N SER A 20 11.42 -7.30 12.72
CA SER A 20 12.33 -8.22 13.43
C SER A 20 11.83 -8.58 14.80
N ASP A 21 11.36 -7.60 15.60
CA ASP A 21 10.81 -7.81 16.95
C ASP A 21 9.60 -8.75 16.93
N LEU A 22 8.76 -8.62 15.88
CA LEU A 22 7.54 -9.41 15.70
C LEU A 22 7.77 -10.69 14.87
N LYS A 23 8.98 -10.89 14.34
CA LYS A 23 9.38 -12.02 13.46
C LYS A 23 8.52 -12.12 12.20
N LEU A 24 8.21 -10.97 11.59
CA LEU A 24 7.40 -10.88 10.38
C LEU A 24 8.26 -11.09 9.14
N THR A 25 7.67 -11.72 8.14
CA THR A 25 8.24 -11.82 6.78
C THR A 25 7.92 -10.55 6.01
N TYR A 26 8.93 -9.97 5.35
CA TYR A 26 8.73 -8.82 4.48
C TYR A 26 9.65 -8.91 3.26
N TYR A 27 9.29 -8.18 2.22
CA TYR A 27 10.02 -8.11 0.97
C TYR A 27 10.12 -6.65 0.53
N LEU A 28 11.27 -6.24 0.03
CA LEU A 28 11.34 -5.05 -0.81
C LEU A 28 10.65 -5.37 -2.14
N VAL A 29 9.85 -4.44 -2.65
CA VAL A 29 9.11 -4.62 -3.89
C VAL A 29 9.31 -3.43 -4.83
N CYS A 30 8.80 -3.50 -6.05
CA CYS A 30 8.81 -2.41 -7.03
C CYS A 30 10.21 -1.79 -7.25
N GLY A 31 10.30 -0.46 -7.20
CA GLY A 31 11.53 0.31 -7.32
C GLY A 31 12.56 -0.02 -6.25
N SER A 32 12.10 -0.25 -5.02
CA SER A 32 12.97 -0.55 -3.88
C SER A 32 13.71 -1.89 -4.03
N ALA A 33 13.03 -2.93 -4.54
CA ALA A 33 13.70 -4.21 -4.85
C ALA A 33 14.72 -4.07 -5.97
N LEU A 34 14.40 -3.33 -7.02
CA LEU A 34 15.31 -3.05 -8.12
C LEU A 34 16.53 -2.24 -7.63
N GLY A 35 16.29 -1.27 -6.75
CA GLY A 35 17.30 -0.45 -6.10
C GLY A 35 18.28 -1.29 -5.30
N ALA A 36 17.80 -2.16 -4.43
CA ALA A 36 18.62 -3.09 -3.65
C ALA A 36 19.55 -3.93 -4.55
N ILE A 37 18.99 -4.55 -5.59
CA ILE A 37 19.74 -5.47 -6.47
C ILE A 37 20.77 -4.71 -7.34
N LYS A 38 20.41 -3.54 -7.84
CA LYS A 38 21.22 -2.84 -8.85
C LYS A 38 22.17 -1.80 -8.26
N TYR A 39 21.79 -1.17 -7.16
CA TYR A 39 22.51 -0.05 -6.56
C TYR A 39 22.96 -0.32 -5.12
N GLY A 40 22.48 -1.40 -4.49
CA GLY A 40 22.69 -1.63 -3.05
C GLY A 40 21.98 -0.60 -2.18
N GLY A 41 20.88 -0.01 -2.67
CA GLY A 41 20.14 1.06 -2.01
C GLY A 41 19.11 1.69 -2.92
N PHE A 42 18.78 2.95 -2.69
CA PHE A 42 17.83 3.68 -3.52
C PHE A 42 18.27 3.81 -4.97
N ILE A 43 17.33 3.76 -5.88
CA ILE A 43 17.54 4.30 -7.23
C ILE A 43 17.77 5.82 -7.08
N PRO A 44 18.84 6.41 -7.67
CA PRO A 44 19.23 7.80 -7.34
C PRO A 44 18.16 8.88 -7.56
N TRP A 45 17.18 8.63 -8.43
CA TRP A 45 16.10 9.56 -8.77
C TRP A 45 14.73 9.10 -8.28
N ASP A 46 14.67 8.02 -7.48
CA ASP A 46 13.43 7.52 -6.90
C ASP A 46 13.01 8.38 -5.71
N ASP A 47 11.71 8.50 -5.51
CA ASP A 47 11.09 9.34 -4.48
C ASP A 47 10.09 8.57 -3.60
N ASP A 48 10.17 7.23 -3.61
CA ASP A 48 9.36 6.35 -2.78
C ASP A 48 10.13 5.08 -2.33
N MET A 49 9.63 4.46 -1.29
CA MET A 49 10.11 3.19 -0.73
C MET A 49 8.94 2.26 -0.54
N ASP A 50 9.04 1.07 -1.14
CA ASP A 50 7.99 0.08 -1.19
C ASP A 50 8.39 -1.22 -0.47
N ILE A 51 7.58 -1.64 0.50
CA ILE A 51 7.72 -2.89 1.24
C ILE A 51 6.42 -3.68 1.12
N ALA A 52 6.49 -5.00 1.03
CA ALA A 52 5.32 -5.85 1.06
C ALA A 52 5.46 -6.96 2.11
N LEU A 53 4.35 -7.29 2.78
CA LEU A 53 4.26 -8.38 3.74
C LEU A 53 3.16 -9.37 3.30
N PRO A 54 3.34 -10.67 3.49
CA PRO A 54 2.21 -11.60 3.45
C PRO A 54 1.05 -11.09 4.31
N ARG A 55 -0.20 -11.29 3.89
CA ARG A 55 -1.38 -10.71 4.58
C ARG A 55 -1.38 -10.98 6.07
N ASP A 56 -1.08 -12.19 6.51
CA ASP A 56 -1.10 -12.54 7.93
C ASP A 56 -0.06 -11.72 8.73
N ASP A 57 1.14 -11.53 8.18
CA ASP A 57 2.19 -10.70 8.78
C ASP A 57 1.82 -9.21 8.74
N TYR A 58 1.18 -8.75 7.66
CA TYR A 58 0.67 -7.39 7.55
C TYR A 58 -0.39 -7.10 8.63
N GLU A 59 -1.34 -8.01 8.87
CA GLU A 59 -2.35 -7.86 9.92
C GLU A 59 -1.74 -7.77 11.33
N ILE A 60 -0.72 -8.58 11.60
CA ILE A 60 0.03 -8.49 12.86
C ILE A 60 0.71 -7.12 12.94
N PHE A 61 1.36 -6.68 11.87
CA PHE A 61 2.04 -5.39 11.83
C PHE A 61 1.09 -4.23 12.10
N ILE A 62 -0.03 -4.10 11.39
CA ILE A 62 -0.95 -2.96 11.57
C ILE A 62 -1.58 -2.92 12.96
N LYS A 63 -1.76 -4.08 13.60
CA LYS A 63 -2.28 -4.19 14.96
C LYS A 63 -1.26 -3.78 16.02
N GLU A 64 0.01 -4.16 15.84
CA GLU A 64 1.04 -4.05 16.88
C GLU A 64 1.95 -2.82 16.71
N ALA A 65 2.07 -2.27 15.48
CA ALA A 65 3.03 -1.21 15.20
C ALA A 65 2.72 0.09 15.96
N GLY A 66 1.44 0.46 16.11
CA GLY A 66 1.06 1.75 16.69
C GLY A 66 1.62 2.00 18.10
N CYS A 67 1.73 0.96 18.94
CA CYS A 67 2.30 1.08 20.29
C CYS A 67 3.83 0.95 20.33
N ARG A 68 4.49 0.64 19.20
CA ARG A 68 5.93 0.42 19.09
C ARG A 68 6.65 1.55 18.37
N LEU A 69 5.90 2.42 17.72
CA LEU A 69 6.47 3.55 16.98
C LEU A 69 6.94 4.65 17.95
N PRO A 70 8.11 5.24 17.69
CA PRO A 70 8.55 6.43 18.43
C PRO A 70 7.67 7.65 18.14
N ASP A 71 7.71 8.61 19.07
CA ASP A 71 7.00 9.87 18.93
C ASP A 71 7.32 10.59 17.60
N GLY A 72 6.25 11.00 16.91
CA GLY A 72 6.35 11.69 15.63
C GLY A 72 6.29 10.76 14.41
N LEU A 73 6.33 9.45 14.60
CA LEU A 73 6.00 8.50 13.54
C LEU A 73 4.53 8.08 13.65
N PHE A 74 3.91 7.82 12.51
CA PHE A 74 2.49 7.52 12.43
C PHE A 74 2.22 6.42 11.39
N LEU A 75 1.55 5.35 11.81
CA LEU A 75 1.06 4.34 10.89
C LEU A 75 -0.29 4.78 10.33
N GLN A 76 -0.27 5.22 9.08
CA GLN A 76 -1.45 5.68 8.36
C GLN A 76 -2.07 4.55 7.57
N ASN A 77 -3.32 4.27 7.82
CA ASN A 77 -4.20 3.41 7.02
C ASN A 77 -5.66 3.81 7.28
N HIS A 78 -6.61 3.16 6.65
CA HIS A 78 -8.02 3.50 6.82
C HIS A 78 -8.59 3.20 8.23
N HIS A 79 -7.91 2.38 9.05
CA HIS A 79 -8.29 2.15 10.44
C HIS A 79 -7.82 3.27 11.37
N THR A 80 -6.67 3.86 11.09
CA THR A 80 -6.09 4.94 11.90
C THR A 80 -6.53 6.32 11.43
N GLU A 81 -6.91 6.46 10.16
CA GLU A 81 -7.31 7.71 9.54
C GLU A 81 -8.45 7.48 8.51
N ALA A 82 -9.70 7.63 8.95
CA ALA A 82 -10.90 7.26 8.18
C ALA A 82 -11.03 7.93 6.80
N SER A 83 -10.36 9.07 6.58
CA SER A 83 -10.32 9.75 5.28
C SER A 83 -9.24 9.22 4.33
N PHE A 84 -8.40 8.28 4.78
CA PHE A 84 -7.35 7.68 3.97
C PHE A 84 -7.94 6.67 2.97
N PRO A 85 -7.80 6.89 1.64
CA PRO A 85 -8.58 6.14 0.66
C PRO A 85 -7.88 4.89 0.11
N GLN A 86 -6.74 4.51 0.67
CA GLN A 86 -5.92 3.40 0.18
C GLN A 86 -6.09 2.15 1.03
N ILE A 87 -5.82 0.98 0.46
CA ILE A 87 -5.97 -0.35 1.07
C ILE A 87 -4.66 -0.92 1.63
N PHE A 88 -3.64 -0.09 1.68
CA PHE A 88 -2.33 -0.40 2.25
C PHE A 88 -1.96 0.66 3.29
N SER A 89 -0.89 0.44 4.02
CA SER A 89 -0.43 1.36 5.05
C SER A 89 0.73 2.21 4.56
N LYS A 90 0.86 3.40 5.13
CA LYS A 90 2.06 4.24 5.05
C LYS A 90 2.63 4.43 6.44
N LEU A 91 3.93 4.21 6.59
CA LEU A 91 4.62 4.66 7.79
C LEU A 91 5.15 6.07 7.54
N ARG A 92 4.62 7.05 8.28
CA ARG A 92 4.89 8.47 8.07
C ARG A 92 5.73 9.10 9.18
N ASN A 93 6.58 10.04 8.80
CA ASN A 93 7.20 10.97 9.74
C ASN A 93 6.36 12.27 9.79
N SER A 94 5.53 12.41 10.83
CA SER A 94 4.62 13.55 11.02
C SER A 94 5.33 14.89 11.29
N ARG A 95 6.65 14.88 11.49
CA ARG A 95 7.47 16.09 11.67
C ARG A 95 7.95 16.67 10.34
N THR A 96 7.60 16.05 9.23
CA THR A 96 7.96 16.42 7.86
C THR A 96 6.72 16.70 7.04
N THR A 97 6.91 17.16 5.80
CA THR A 97 5.78 17.37 4.87
C THR A 97 6.17 16.91 3.47
N TYR A 98 5.38 15.98 2.92
CA TYR A 98 5.44 15.52 1.54
C TYR A 98 4.02 15.31 1.01
N ILE A 99 3.51 16.28 0.27
CA ILE A 99 2.11 16.30 -0.17
C ILE A 99 1.96 15.61 -1.52
N GLU A 100 1.38 14.42 -1.50
CA GLU A 100 1.01 13.69 -2.72
C GLU A 100 -0.13 14.43 -3.45
N LYS A 101 0.13 14.86 -4.68
CA LYS A 101 -0.81 15.65 -5.48
C LYS A 101 -2.19 15.02 -5.61
N SER A 102 -2.24 13.69 -5.70
CA SER A 102 -3.49 12.93 -5.89
C SER A 102 -4.45 13.02 -4.72
N ILE A 103 -3.95 13.17 -3.50
CA ILE A 103 -4.71 13.18 -2.23
C ILE A 103 -4.51 14.48 -1.43
N SER A 104 -3.93 15.50 -2.05
CA SER A 104 -3.56 16.76 -1.40
C SER A 104 -4.72 17.54 -0.76
N ALA A 105 -5.96 17.29 -1.18
CA ALA A 105 -7.15 17.94 -0.61
C ALA A 105 -7.75 17.20 0.59
N LEU A 106 -7.23 16.02 0.94
CA LEU A 106 -7.76 15.25 2.05
C LEU A 106 -7.18 15.74 3.39
N PRO A 107 -7.98 15.78 4.45
CA PRO A 107 -7.52 16.16 5.80
C PRO A 107 -6.85 14.96 6.48
N ILE A 108 -5.69 14.57 5.99
CA ILE A 108 -4.91 13.41 6.43
C ILE A 108 -3.46 13.82 6.74
N ASN A 109 -2.70 12.92 7.35
CA ASN A 109 -1.27 13.14 7.56
C ASN A 109 -0.53 13.16 6.21
N HIS A 110 0.27 14.19 5.97
CA HIS A 110 1.07 14.39 4.75
C HIS A 110 2.59 14.42 5.03
N GLY A 111 3.05 13.71 6.05
CA GLY A 111 4.49 13.53 6.29
C GLY A 111 5.17 12.70 5.21
N VAL A 112 6.50 12.76 5.12
CA VAL A 112 7.28 11.81 4.32
C VAL A 112 6.96 10.39 4.77
N TYR A 113 6.94 9.43 3.85
CA TYR A 113 6.44 8.09 4.11
C TYR A 113 7.22 7.00 3.39
N ILE A 114 7.00 5.78 3.81
CA ILE A 114 7.26 4.55 3.06
C ILE A 114 5.94 3.79 2.90
N ASP A 115 5.78 3.10 1.79
CA ASP A 115 4.60 2.29 1.49
C ASP A 115 4.76 0.86 2.00
N ILE A 116 3.73 0.35 2.68
CA ILE A 116 3.71 -1.00 3.24
C ILE A 116 2.46 -1.72 2.73
N PHE A 117 2.67 -2.64 1.80
CA PHE A 117 1.61 -3.33 1.07
C PHE A 117 1.31 -4.72 1.66
N PRO A 118 0.04 -5.11 1.76
CA PRO A 118 -0.31 -6.50 1.95
C PRO A 118 -0.17 -7.29 0.65
N LEU A 119 0.35 -8.51 0.73
CA LEU A 119 0.30 -9.51 -0.33
C LEU A 119 -0.88 -10.43 -0.07
N ASP A 120 -1.88 -10.35 -0.95
CA ASP A 120 -3.12 -11.13 -0.87
C ASP A 120 -3.09 -12.34 -1.80
N GLU A 121 -3.86 -13.37 -1.47
CA GLU A 121 -4.01 -14.53 -2.30
C GLU A 121 -5.01 -14.28 -3.44
N TYR A 122 -4.58 -14.50 -4.68
CA TYR A 122 -5.45 -14.35 -5.84
C TYR A 122 -6.26 -15.63 -6.06
N PRO A 123 -7.58 -15.57 -6.32
CA PRO A 123 -8.41 -16.76 -6.48
C PRO A 123 -7.92 -17.69 -7.58
N ALA A 124 -7.89 -19.00 -7.35
CA ALA A 124 -7.55 -19.99 -8.36
C ALA A 124 -8.68 -20.16 -9.41
N ASP A 125 -9.94 -20.03 -8.99
CA ASP A 125 -11.10 -20.17 -9.88
C ASP A 125 -11.31 -18.93 -10.74
N ARG A 126 -11.44 -19.13 -12.05
CA ARG A 126 -11.65 -18.03 -13.02
C ARG A 126 -12.95 -17.25 -12.80
N GLY A 127 -13.99 -17.89 -12.28
CA GLY A 127 -15.26 -17.22 -11.94
C GLY A 127 -15.09 -16.28 -10.75
N ALA A 128 -14.35 -16.72 -9.72
CA ALA A 128 -14.00 -15.92 -8.57
C ALA A 128 -13.08 -14.74 -8.96
N GLN A 129 -12.07 -14.98 -9.82
CA GLN A 129 -11.21 -13.93 -10.38
C GLN A 129 -12.02 -12.81 -11.05
N ARG A 130 -12.95 -13.18 -11.96
CA ARG A 130 -13.80 -12.20 -12.65
C ARG A 130 -14.68 -11.41 -11.70
N ARG A 131 -15.23 -12.04 -10.68
CA ARG A 131 -16.05 -11.36 -9.65
C ARG A 131 -15.21 -10.39 -8.84
N LEU A 132 -14.03 -10.83 -8.38
CA LEU A 132 -13.09 -9.99 -7.65
C LEU A 132 -12.72 -8.75 -8.47
N GLU A 133 -12.26 -8.93 -9.71
CA GLU A 133 -11.85 -7.83 -10.58
C GLU A 133 -13.01 -6.85 -10.87
N PHE A 134 -14.21 -7.37 -11.10
CA PHE A 134 -15.39 -6.53 -11.31
C PHE A 134 -15.74 -5.69 -10.08
N GLU A 135 -15.80 -6.30 -8.88
CA GLU A 135 -16.11 -5.58 -7.63
C GLU A 135 -14.98 -4.61 -7.27
N LYS A 136 -13.73 -5.01 -7.44
CA LYS A 136 -12.55 -4.15 -7.26
C LYS A 136 -12.65 -2.89 -8.14
N GLN A 137 -12.86 -3.05 -9.45
CA GLN A 137 -12.99 -1.92 -10.35
C GLN A 137 -14.16 -1.01 -9.98
N ARG A 138 -15.30 -1.59 -9.60
CA ARG A 138 -16.49 -0.82 -9.17
C ARG A 138 -16.21 0.02 -7.94
N LEU A 139 -15.48 -0.52 -6.95
CA LEU A 139 -15.14 0.19 -5.71
C LEU A 139 -14.05 1.23 -5.92
N PHE A 140 -13.01 0.94 -6.70
CA PHE A 140 -12.01 1.94 -7.09
C PHE A 140 -12.64 3.11 -7.85
N LEU A 141 -13.64 2.84 -8.70
CA LEU A 141 -14.35 3.91 -9.40
C LEU A 141 -15.11 4.83 -8.42
N LYS A 142 -15.73 4.26 -7.36
CA LYS A 142 -16.35 5.05 -6.29
C LYS A 142 -15.32 5.87 -5.52
N LEU A 143 -14.21 5.25 -5.12
CA LEU A 143 -13.12 5.93 -4.41
C LEU A 143 -12.43 6.99 -5.27
N SER A 144 -12.54 6.92 -6.60
CA SER A 144 -11.92 7.91 -7.50
C SER A 144 -12.41 9.35 -7.27
N VAL A 145 -13.53 9.54 -6.57
CA VAL A 145 -14.10 10.86 -6.27
C VAL A 145 -13.22 11.69 -5.34
N VAL A 146 -12.47 11.04 -4.46
CA VAL A 146 -11.62 11.73 -3.47
C VAL A 146 -10.24 12.11 -4.03
N TYR A 147 -9.85 11.52 -5.14
CA TYR A 147 -8.57 11.85 -5.77
C TYR A 147 -8.65 13.14 -6.58
N CYS A 148 -7.64 14.02 -6.42
CA CYS A 148 -7.55 15.32 -7.09
C CYS A 148 -7.23 15.22 -8.59
N SER A 149 -7.20 14.03 -9.19
CA SER A 149 -6.91 13.85 -10.61
C SER A 149 -8.06 14.33 -11.49
N LYS A 150 -7.77 15.23 -12.45
CA LYS A 150 -8.73 15.60 -13.49
C LYS A 150 -8.94 14.39 -14.42
N LYS A 151 -10.11 13.81 -14.36
CA LYS A 151 -10.52 12.76 -15.30
C LYS A 151 -11.12 13.40 -16.56
N THR A 152 -11.03 12.71 -17.68
CA THR A 152 -11.62 13.14 -18.97
C THR A 152 -12.60 12.08 -19.49
N GLY A 153 -13.49 12.48 -20.41
CA GLY A 153 -14.44 11.56 -21.03
C GLY A 153 -15.38 10.87 -20.04
N ARG A 154 -15.59 9.56 -20.22
CA ARG A 154 -16.50 8.76 -19.36
C ARG A 154 -16.09 8.75 -17.89
N ALA A 155 -14.79 8.77 -17.61
CA ALA A 155 -14.29 8.77 -16.22
C ALA A 155 -14.65 10.08 -15.49
N ALA A 156 -14.66 11.24 -16.20
CA ALA A 156 -15.11 12.50 -15.62
C ALA A 156 -16.60 12.47 -15.28
N LEU A 157 -17.43 11.89 -16.17
CA LEU A 157 -18.86 11.71 -15.91
C LEU A 157 -19.10 10.84 -14.67
N TYR A 158 -18.40 9.70 -14.53
CA TYR A 158 -18.51 8.84 -13.36
C TYR A 158 -18.06 9.56 -12.07
N GLN A 159 -16.97 10.32 -12.13
CA GLN A 159 -16.51 11.10 -10.99
C GLN A 159 -17.57 12.14 -10.57
N HIS A 160 -18.20 12.81 -11.54
CA HIS A 160 -19.27 13.78 -11.28
C HIS A 160 -20.51 13.10 -10.66
N LEU A 161 -20.95 11.97 -11.21
CA LEU A 161 -22.06 11.19 -10.67
C LEU A 161 -21.77 10.68 -9.25
N ASN A 162 -20.56 10.18 -9.01
CA ASN A 162 -20.17 9.70 -7.69
C ASN A 162 -20.18 10.84 -6.64
N ARG A 163 -19.81 12.07 -7.03
CA ARG A 163 -19.97 13.25 -6.16
C ARG A 163 -21.44 13.58 -5.88
N LEU A 164 -22.30 13.49 -6.90
CA LEU A 164 -23.74 13.68 -6.74
C LEU A 164 -24.36 12.68 -5.75
N PHE A 165 -23.87 11.43 -5.75
CA PHE A 165 -24.27 10.40 -4.81
C PHE A 165 -23.51 10.43 -3.48
N HIS A 166 -22.71 11.47 -3.23
CA HIS A 166 -21.96 11.70 -1.99
C HIS A 166 -21.04 10.55 -1.56
N TYR A 167 -20.45 9.82 -2.51
CA TYR A 167 -19.48 8.74 -2.20
C TYR A 167 -18.20 9.25 -1.54
N ASP A 168 -17.91 10.55 -1.63
CA ASP A 168 -16.87 11.25 -0.88
C ASP A 168 -17.09 11.22 0.64
N ARG A 169 -18.34 11.05 1.10
CA ARG A 169 -18.69 10.93 2.51
C ARG A 169 -18.60 9.49 3.05
N HIS A 170 -18.44 8.52 2.18
CA HIS A 170 -18.42 7.09 2.49
C HIS A 170 -17.07 6.45 2.15
N VAL A 171 -15.96 7.22 2.28
CA VAL A 171 -14.62 6.74 1.92
C VAL A 171 -14.27 5.51 2.75
N HIS A 172 -14.34 5.61 4.06
CA HIS A 172 -14.02 4.53 4.98
C HIS A 172 -14.81 3.25 4.69
N GLU A 173 -16.13 3.35 4.57
CA GLU A 173 -17.00 2.20 4.26
C GLU A 173 -16.66 1.54 2.91
N ASN A 174 -16.31 2.36 1.90
CA ASN A 174 -15.93 1.85 0.58
C ASN A 174 -14.54 1.19 0.60
N VAL A 175 -13.59 1.71 1.40
CA VAL A 175 -12.25 1.10 1.57
C VAL A 175 -12.39 -0.22 2.33
N GLU A 176 -13.11 -0.27 3.45
CA GLU A 176 -13.38 -1.52 4.18
C GLU A 176 -14.06 -2.58 3.29
N ARG A 177 -15.03 -2.13 2.46
CA ARG A 177 -15.69 -3.04 1.53
C ARG A 177 -14.72 -3.56 0.47
N LEU A 178 -13.84 -2.68 -0.03
CA LEU A 178 -12.80 -3.05 -0.99
C LEU A 178 -11.84 -4.06 -0.37
N GLU A 179 -11.35 -3.81 0.83
CA GLU A 179 -10.48 -4.73 1.54
C GLU A 179 -11.13 -6.11 1.72
N ARG A 180 -12.39 -6.19 2.17
CA ARG A 180 -13.13 -7.47 2.27
C ARG A 180 -13.24 -8.21 0.94
N VAL A 181 -13.36 -7.49 -0.18
CA VAL A 181 -13.39 -8.11 -1.51
C VAL A 181 -12.01 -8.66 -1.88
N LEU A 182 -10.96 -7.91 -1.60
CA LEU A 182 -9.59 -8.29 -1.97
C LEU A 182 -9.06 -9.45 -1.13
N THR A 183 -9.46 -9.51 0.15
CA THR A 183 -9.03 -10.56 1.09
C THR A 183 -9.89 -11.83 1.03
N CYS A 184 -10.92 -11.89 0.18
CA CYS A 184 -11.88 -12.99 0.16
C CYS A 184 -11.29 -14.38 -0.14
N SER A 185 -10.09 -14.44 -0.72
CA SER A 185 -9.38 -15.68 -1.05
C SER A 185 -8.23 -16.00 -0.09
N ASN A 186 -7.94 -15.13 0.87
CA ASN A 186 -6.88 -15.36 1.83
C ASN A 186 -7.17 -16.62 2.68
N GLY A 187 -6.13 -17.40 2.95
CA GLY A 187 -6.25 -18.70 3.61
C GLY A 187 -6.58 -19.88 2.70
N GLN A 188 -6.82 -19.66 1.41
CA GLN A 188 -7.09 -20.74 0.42
C GLN A 188 -5.82 -21.30 -0.22
N ARG A 189 -4.63 -20.80 0.15
CA ARG A 189 -3.33 -21.17 -0.41
C ARG A 189 -3.28 -21.13 -1.94
N SER A 190 -3.51 -19.96 -2.49
CA SER A 190 -3.36 -19.73 -3.92
C SER A 190 -1.88 -19.80 -4.36
N ASP A 191 -1.67 -20.24 -5.59
CA ASP A 191 -0.35 -20.22 -6.23
C ASP A 191 0.08 -18.81 -6.67
N ILE A 192 -0.81 -17.82 -6.58
CA ILE A 192 -0.56 -16.44 -6.99
C ILE A 192 -0.77 -15.51 -5.79
N LEU A 193 0.23 -14.69 -5.51
CA LEU A 193 0.14 -13.54 -4.62
C LEU A 193 -0.01 -12.26 -5.42
N CYS A 194 -0.73 -11.30 -4.88
CA CYS A 194 -0.97 -10.04 -5.55
C CYS A 194 -0.89 -8.85 -4.58
N ASN A 195 -0.26 -7.79 -5.03
CA ASN A 195 -0.33 -6.48 -4.42
C ASN A 195 -1.47 -5.69 -5.06
N HIS A 196 -2.60 -5.61 -4.36
CA HIS A 196 -3.76 -4.86 -4.84
C HIS A 196 -3.64 -3.34 -4.62
N GLY A 197 -2.69 -2.89 -3.81
CA GLY A 197 -2.45 -1.49 -3.51
C GLY A 197 -1.87 -0.71 -4.67
N ASN A 198 -1.19 -1.41 -5.58
CA ASN A 198 -0.59 -0.79 -6.74
C ASN A 198 -1.62 -0.58 -7.86
N TRP A 199 -1.48 0.55 -8.57
CA TRP A 199 -2.33 0.91 -9.71
C TRP A 199 -2.05 0.12 -10.99
N GLN A 200 -0.94 -0.62 -11.05
CA GLN A 200 -0.51 -1.40 -12.20
C GLN A 200 -1.33 -2.69 -12.41
N GLY A 201 -2.24 -2.98 -11.49
CA GLY A 201 -3.18 -4.09 -11.62
C GLY A 201 -2.50 -5.45 -11.68
N SER A 202 -2.80 -6.25 -12.73
CA SER A 202 -2.29 -7.63 -12.84
C SER A 202 -0.78 -7.75 -13.06
N LEU A 203 -0.05 -6.66 -13.30
CA LEU A 203 1.42 -6.67 -13.35
C LEU A 203 2.04 -6.96 -11.96
N GLU A 204 1.28 -6.72 -10.91
CA GLU A 204 1.67 -6.99 -9.51
C GLU A 204 1.22 -8.38 -9.01
N TYR A 205 0.77 -9.26 -9.93
CA TYR A 205 0.39 -10.62 -9.62
C TYR A 205 1.56 -11.54 -9.96
N ALA A 206 2.13 -12.16 -8.94
CA ALA A 206 3.29 -13.03 -9.10
C ALA A 206 3.02 -14.44 -8.55
N PRO A 207 3.57 -15.49 -9.17
CA PRO A 207 3.58 -16.80 -8.56
C PRO A 207 4.20 -16.75 -7.16
N ARG A 208 3.56 -17.39 -6.19
CA ARG A 208 4.05 -17.47 -4.80
C ARG A 208 5.50 -17.97 -4.73
N GLU A 209 5.89 -18.89 -5.60
CA GLU A 209 7.24 -19.42 -5.67
C GLU A 209 8.31 -18.35 -5.98
N GLN A 210 7.94 -17.24 -6.61
CA GLN A 210 8.86 -16.13 -6.88
C GLN A 210 9.24 -15.35 -5.60
N TYR A 211 8.35 -15.34 -4.60
CA TYR A 211 8.68 -14.81 -3.29
C TYR A 211 9.55 -15.81 -2.50
N GLY A 212 9.23 -17.13 -2.57
CA GLY A 212 9.98 -18.20 -1.93
C GLY A 212 10.36 -17.90 -0.49
N ASP A 213 11.55 -18.31 -0.09
CA ASP A 213 12.13 -17.98 1.21
C ASP A 213 12.75 -16.57 1.23
N GLY A 214 12.72 -15.88 0.09
CA GLY A 214 13.40 -14.61 -0.11
C GLY A 214 14.92 -14.74 -0.20
N ALA A 215 15.58 -13.63 -0.49
CA ALA A 215 17.04 -13.50 -0.42
C ALA A 215 17.36 -12.17 0.27
N TRP A 216 18.32 -12.18 1.16
CA TRP A 216 18.81 -10.95 1.77
C TRP A 216 19.57 -10.13 0.74
N ALA A 217 19.29 -8.86 0.70
CA ALA A 217 20.00 -7.89 -0.12
C ALA A 217 20.47 -6.73 0.77
N ASP A 218 21.63 -6.19 0.46
CA ASP A 218 22.10 -4.98 1.10
C ASP A 218 21.27 -3.78 0.59
N PHE A 219 20.86 -2.90 1.51
CA PHE A 219 20.15 -1.67 1.18
C PHE A 219 20.69 -0.52 2.03
N GLU A 220 21.59 0.30 1.46
CA GLU A 220 22.26 1.43 2.14
C GLU A 220 23.02 1.00 3.42
N GLY A 221 23.47 -0.25 3.48
CA GLY A 221 24.21 -0.81 4.61
C GLY A 221 23.33 -1.39 5.73
N LEU A 222 22.03 -1.56 5.48
CA LEU A 222 21.08 -2.26 6.35
C LEU A 222 21.04 -3.75 6.02
#